data_ff76f79c034c4f3d9d054d09600c47c8
#
_entry.id   ff76f79c034c4f3d9d054d09600c47c8
#
_cell.length_a   1.000
_cell.length_b   1.000
_cell.length_c   1.000
_cell.angle_alpha   90.00
_cell.angle_beta   90.00
_cell.angle_gamma   90.00
#
_symmetry.space_group_name_H-M   'P 1'
#
loop_
_entity.id
_entity.type
_entity.pdbx_description
1 polymer ?
#
loop_
_entity_poly.entity_id
_entity_poly.type
_entity_poly.pdbx_seq_one_letter_code
_entity_poly.pdbx_strand_id
1 'polypeptide(L)'
;MAKEEKKKNPPIMSFKDYPVQISIWKTVAKIDKKDVIFYNSTLETTYKDDEDNYKTSSQFKELDLLKAQQLCMKAYNWINNAKQKDYEESKE
;
A
#
# COMPACT_ATOMS: atom_id res chain seq x y z
N MET A 1 19.14 2.98 -3.11
CA MET A 1 17.98 3.25 -3.85
C MET A 1 16.96 3.93 -3.04
N ALA A 2 16.27 4.79 -3.68
CA ALA A 2 15.28 5.56 -2.99
C ALA A 2 14.20 4.75 -2.39
N LYS A 3 13.90 3.61 -2.95
CA LYS A 3 12.85 2.83 -2.40
C LYS A 3 13.16 2.27 -1.06
N GLU A 4 14.40 2.13 -0.71
CA GLU A 4 14.67 1.64 0.61
C GLU A 4 14.32 2.62 1.64
N GLU A 5 14.44 3.88 1.34
CA GLU A 5 14.08 4.86 2.30
C GLU A 5 12.64 4.88 2.61
N LYS A 6 11.81 4.55 1.62
CA LYS A 6 10.41 4.51 1.89
C LYS A 6 10.05 3.47 2.88
N LYS A 7 10.85 2.41 2.96
CA LYS A 7 10.51 1.35 3.87
C LYS A 7 10.83 1.65 5.29
N LYS A 8 11.48 2.77 5.57
CA LYS A 8 11.72 3.12 6.94
C LYS A 8 10.45 3.40 7.69
N ASN A 9 9.45 3.93 7.00
CA ASN A 9 8.19 4.22 7.66
C ASN A 9 7.24 3.06 7.45
N PRO A 10 6.50 2.70 8.47
CA PRO A 10 5.52 1.63 8.31
C PRO A 10 4.36 2.13 7.47
N PRO A 11 3.67 1.24 6.82
CA PRO A 11 2.49 1.65 6.04
C PRO A 11 1.39 2.14 6.97
N ILE A 12 0.58 3.04 6.47
CA ILE A 12 -0.53 3.54 7.24
C ILE A 12 -1.65 2.51 7.30
N MET A 13 -1.68 1.60 6.35
CA MET A 13 -2.68 0.54 6.30
C MET A 13 -2.17 -0.60 5.46
N SER A 14 -2.54 -1.82 5.84
CA SER A 14 -2.19 -3.01 5.06
C SER A 14 -3.36 -3.96 5.05
N PHE A 15 -3.50 -4.65 3.94
CA PHE A 15 -4.49 -5.73 3.83
C PHE A 15 -3.77 -6.97 3.32
N LYS A 16 -4.14 -8.11 3.85
CA LYS A 16 -3.48 -9.36 3.49
C LYS A 16 -4.47 -10.45 3.17
N ASP A 17 -4.12 -11.26 2.20
CA ASP A 17 -4.81 -12.49 1.90
C ASP A 17 -3.69 -13.41 1.43
N TYR A 18 -3.08 -14.11 2.38
CA TYR A 18 -1.86 -14.86 2.16
C TYR A 18 -1.93 -15.68 0.88
N PRO A 19 -0.92 -15.64 0.04
CA PRO A 19 0.38 -14.99 0.21
C PRO A 19 0.43 -13.56 -0.32
N VAL A 20 -0.69 -12.96 -0.69
CA VAL A 20 -0.71 -11.63 -1.27
C VAL A 20 -0.94 -10.60 -0.18
N GLN A 21 -0.29 -9.46 -0.31
CA GLN A 21 -0.53 -8.36 0.62
C GLN A 21 -0.38 -7.04 -0.12
N ILE A 22 -1.09 -6.04 0.36
CA ILE A 22 -0.99 -4.70 -0.18
C ILE A 22 -0.77 -3.75 0.99
N SER A 23 0.14 -2.82 0.81
CA SER A 23 0.46 -1.85 1.85
C SER A 23 0.26 -0.46 1.28
N ILE A 24 -0.22 0.45 2.12
CA ILE A 24 -0.56 1.80 1.70
C ILE A 24 0.24 2.79 2.54
N TRP A 25 0.86 3.75 1.88
CA TRP A 25 1.60 4.82 2.55
C TRP A 25 0.96 6.15 2.20
N LYS A 26 0.99 7.05 3.16
CA LYS A 26 0.50 8.41 2.96
C LYS A 26 1.70 9.33 2.91
N THR A 27 1.75 10.18 1.92
CA THR A 27 2.83 11.14 1.76
C THR A 27 2.23 12.53 1.65
N VAL A 28 2.80 13.47 2.38
CA VAL A 28 2.37 14.85 2.29
C VAL A 28 3.51 15.62 1.64
N ALA A 29 3.22 16.29 0.55
CA ALA A 29 4.21 17.08 -0.15
C ALA A 29 3.72 18.52 -0.25
N LYS A 30 4.66 19.44 -0.32
CA LYS A 30 4.31 20.83 -0.45
C LYS A 30 4.50 21.25 -1.89
N ILE A 31 3.42 21.67 -2.53
CA ILE A 31 3.48 22.11 -3.92
C ILE A 31 2.83 23.47 -3.98
N ASP A 32 3.58 24.46 -4.44
CA ASP A 32 3.08 25.84 -4.53
C ASP A 32 2.54 26.32 -3.19
N LYS A 33 3.26 26.00 -2.13
CA LYS A 33 2.92 26.41 -0.78
C LYS A 33 1.65 25.77 -0.24
N LYS A 34 1.18 24.74 -0.91
CA LYS A 34 0.02 24.01 -0.43
C LYS A 34 0.42 22.59 -0.14
N ASP A 35 -0.18 22.01 0.89
CA ASP A 35 0.07 20.62 1.22
C ASP A 35 -0.77 19.75 0.31
N VAL A 36 -0.10 18.81 -0.36
CA VAL A 36 -0.80 17.87 -1.23
C VAL A 36 -0.56 16.49 -0.66
N ILE A 37 -1.60 15.71 -0.53
CA ILE A 37 -1.54 14.39 0.05
C ILE A 37 -1.63 13.34 -1.03
N PHE A 38 -0.68 12.41 -1.00
CA PHE A 38 -0.66 11.29 -1.95
C PHE A 38 -0.75 10.00 -1.18
N TYR A 39 -1.39 9.02 -1.78
CA TYR A 39 -1.42 7.68 -1.24
C TYR A 39 -0.78 6.75 -2.25
N ASN A 40 0.21 5.98 -1.80
CA ASN A 40 0.90 5.03 -2.64
C ASN A 40 0.73 3.64 -2.08
N SER A 41 0.69 2.66 -2.96
CA SER A 41 0.50 1.28 -2.54
C SER A 41 1.52 0.37 -3.18
N THR A 42 1.88 -0.69 -2.46
CA THR A 42 2.71 -1.75 -3.01
C THR A 42 1.97 -3.05 -2.87
N LEU A 43 1.96 -3.83 -3.93
CA LEU A 43 1.32 -5.13 -3.96
C LEU A 43 2.40 -6.19 -4.09
N GLU A 44 2.42 -7.14 -3.17
CA GLU A 44 3.48 -8.13 -3.14
C GLU A 44 2.96 -9.48 -2.73
N THR A 45 3.73 -10.53 -3.06
CA THR A 45 3.47 -11.85 -2.51
C THR A 45 4.58 -12.18 -1.54
N THR A 46 4.25 -13.01 -0.57
CA THR A 46 5.21 -13.45 0.44
C THR A 46 5.41 -14.94 0.26
N TYR A 47 6.64 -15.37 0.31
CA TYR A 47 6.94 -16.79 0.20
C TYR A 47 8.07 -17.15 1.13
N LYS A 48 8.19 -18.43 1.42
CA LYS A 48 9.24 -18.93 2.30
C LYS A 48 10.32 -19.57 1.43
N ASP A 49 11.56 -19.21 1.69
CA ASP A 49 12.63 -19.80 0.89
C ASP A 49 13.11 -21.10 1.55
N ASP A 50 14.17 -21.69 1.02
CA ASP A 50 14.66 -22.96 1.49
C ASP A 50 15.15 -22.92 2.91
N GLU A 51 15.50 -21.76 3.39
CA GLU A 51 16.02 -21.63 4.75
C GLU A 51 14.96 -21.14 5.71
N ASP A 52 13.70 -21.27 5.33
CA ASP A 52 12.58 -20.85 6.18
C ASP A 52 12.51 -19.36 6.44
N ASN A 53 13.13 -18.57 5.58
CA ASN A 53 13.00 -17.13 5.68
C ASN A 53 11.91 -16.64 4.77
N TYR A 54 11.14 -15.65 5.24
CA TYR A 54 10.09 -15.07 4.41
C TYR A 54 10.67 -14.00 3.51
N LYS A 55 10.26 -14.03 2.25
CA LYS A 55 10.71 -13.06 1.28
C LYS A 55 9.52 -12.55 0.50
N THR A 56 9.68 -11.40 -0.12
CA THR A 56 8.61 -10.83 -0.90
C THR A 56 8.97 -10.85 -2.38
N SER A 57 7.97 -10.84 -3.21
CA SER A 57 8.15 -10.90 -4.65
C SER A 57 7.03 -10.11 -5.31
N SER A 58 7.28 -9.68 -6.52
CA SER A 58 6.23 -9.03 -7.30
C SER A 58 5.64 -9.96 -8.33
N GLN A 59 5.92 -11.24 -8.22
CA GLN A 59 5.38 -12.23 -9.13
C GLN A 59 4.16 -12.87 -8.53
N PHE A 60 3.12 -13.08 -9.34
CA PHE A 60 1.84 -13.59 -8.88
C PHE A 60 1.46 -14.82 -9.68
N LYS A 61 1.06 -15.87 -8.96
CA LYS A 61 0.58 -17.08 -9.61
C LYS A 61 -0.90 -16.88 -9.91
N GLU A 62 -1.43 -17.82 -10.66
CA GLU A 62 -2.82 -17.75 -11.09
C GLU A 62 -3.80 -17.37 -10.00
N LEU A 63 -3.78 -18.13 -8.92
CA LEU A 63 -4.73 -17.87 -7.85
C LEU A 63 -4.43 -16.59 -7.09
N ASP A 64 -3.18 -16.18 -7.09
CA ASP A 64 -2.82 -14.95 -6.42
C ASP A 64 -3.48 -13.74 -7.09
N LEU A 65 -3.76 -13.86 -8.38
CA LEU A 65 -4.35 -12.74 -9.09
C LEU A 65 -5.73 -12.38 -8.57
N LEU A 66 -6.51 -13.38 -8.18
CA LEU A 66 -7.82 -13.10 -7.62
C LEU A 66 -7.70 -12.44 -6.26
N LYS A 67 -6.74 -12.91 -5.46
CA LYS A 67 -6.53 -12.30 -4.16
C LYS A 67 -6.04 -10.88 -4.33
N ALA A 68 -5.14 -10.66 -5.30
CA ALA A 68 -4.63 -9.33 -5.55
C ALA A 68 -5.75 -8.39 -5.96
N GLN A 69 -6.67 -8.87 -6.78
CA GLN A 69 -7.78 -8.05 -7.23
C GLN A 69 -8.62 -7.59 -6.05
N GLN A 70 -8.96 -8.50 -5.16
CA GLN A 70 -9.75 -8.15 -4.01
C GLN A 70 -9.04 -7.19 -3.08
N LEU A 71 -7.74 -7.41 -2.88
CA LEU A 71 -6.99 -6.53 -2.02
C LEU A 71 -6.87 -5.13 -2.63
N CYS A 72 -6.73 -5.07 -3.95
CA CYS A 72 -6.69 -3.78 -4.61
C CYS A 72 -7.99 -3.02 -4.43
N MET A 73 -9.12 -3.73 -4.50
CA MET A 73 -10.41 -3.08 -4.28
C MET A 73 -10.53 -2.56 -2.86
N LYS A 74 -10.09 -3.35 -1.90
CA LYS A 74 -10.12 -2.91 -0.52
C LYS A 74 -9.26 -1.68 -0.31
N ALA A 75 -8.08 -1.68 -0.89
CA ALA A 75 -7.17 -0.55 -0.75
C ALA A 75 -7.75 0.69 -1.42
N TYR A 76 -8.29 0.51 -2.60
CA TYR A 76 -8.89 1.62 -3.33
C TYR A 76 -10.01 2.26 -2.52
N ASN A 77 -10.89 1.44 -1.97
CA ASN A 77 -11.98 1.95 -1.17
C ASN A 77 -11.50 2.62 0.09
N TRP A 78 -10.49 2.04 0.72
CA TRP A 78 -9.94 2.63 1.92
C TRP A 78 -9.33 4.00 1.63
N ILE A 79 -8.59 4.10 0.53
CA ILE A 79 -7.97 5.36 0.15
C ILE A 79 -9.03 6.41 -0.17
N ASN A 80 -10.08 6.01 -0.86
CA ASN A 80 -11.15 6.96 -1.16
C ASN A 80 -11.79 7.50 0.10
N ASN A 81 -12.01 6.64 1.08
CA ASN A 81 -12.56 7.10 2.34
C ASN A 81 -11.60 8.01 3.08
N ALA A 82 -10.31 7.70 3.02
CA ALA A 82 -9.32 8.53 3.66
C ALA A 82 -9.22 9.90 3.01
N LYS A 83 -9.29 9.93 1.69
CA LYS A 83 -9.26 11.20 0.96
C LYS A 83 -10.47 12.04 1.29
N GLN A 84 -11.61 11.40 1.43
CA GLN A 84 -12.83 12.11 1.78
C GLN A 84 -12.70 12.77 3.15
N LYS A 85 -12.15 12.04 4.10
CA LYS A 85 -11.92 12.58 5.42
C LYS A 85 -10.93 13.73 5.39
N ASP A 86 -9.84 13.55 4.64
CA ASP A 86 -8.84 14.60 4.54
C ASP A 86 -9.45 15.86 3.96
N TYR A 87 -10.29 15.70 2.95
CA TYR A 87 -10.92 16.83 2.32
C TYR A 87 -11.86 17.55 3.28
N GLU A 88 -12.63 16.79 4.03
CA GLU A 88 -13.57 17.39 4.98
C GLU A 88 -12.84 18.12 6.08
N GLU A 89 -11.76 17.58 6.55
CA GLU A 89 -10.99 18.24 7.59
C GLU A 89 -10.35 19.51 7.08
N SER A 90 -9.93 19.52 5.85
CA SER A 90 -9.26 20.71 5.33
C SER A 90 -10.23 21.83 5.03
N LYS A 91 -11.51 21.54 4.96
CA LYS A 91 -12.49 22.59 4.75
C LYS A 91 -12.67 23.44 5.98
N GLU A 92 -12.33 22.89 7.12
CA GLU A 92 -12.44 23.64 8.33
C GLU A 92 -11.26 24.51 8.54
#